data_bac04702626e0974f370e288727c403a
#
_entry.id   bac04702626e0974f370e288727c403a
#
_cell.length_a   1.000
_cell.length_b   1.000
_cell.length_c   1.000
_cell.angle_alpha   90.00
_cell.angle_beta   90.00
_cell.angle_gamma   90.00
#
_symmetry.space_group_name_H-M   'P 1'
#
loop_
_entity.id
_entity.type
_entity.pdbx_description
1 polymer ?
#
loop_
_entity_poly.entity_id
_entity_poly.type
_entity_poly.pdbx_seq_one_letter_code
_entity_poly.pdbx_strand_id
1 'polypeptide(L)'
;MSRDSRHAKSRVLAEMMEMAQALAPHGLISKQDMAKMQLICEAPPEYTPERVTAIRVGKAKVSQAVLASILNVSVSAVQKWESPSSGKHPSGAAAKLLQLIDKKGLEAIVA
;
A
#
# COMPACT_ATOMS: atom_id res chain seq x y z
N MET A 1 18.29 -2.97 10.17
CA MET A 1 17.96 -1.76 9.42
C MET A 1 17.52 -0.66 10.35
N SER A 2 18.11 0.47 10.24
CA SER A 2 17.91 1.53 11.18
C SER A 2 16.62 2.29 10.97
N ARG A 3 16.14 2.95 12.02
CA ARG A 3 15.02 3.89 11.94
C ARG A 3 15.33 5.03 10.98
N ASP A 4 16.60 5.40 10.87
CA ASP A 4 17.05 6.53 10.05
C ASP A 4 16.71 6.34 8.58
N SER A 5 16.86 5.13 8.06
CA SER A 5 16.51 4.82 6.68
C SER A 5 15.00 5.01 6.42
N ARG A 6 14.15 4.61 7.36
CA ARG A 6 12.70 4.76 7.24
C ARG A 6 12.30 6.24 7.33
N HIS A 7 12.89 6.98 8.26
CA HIS A 7 12.65 8.41 8.40
C HIS A 7 13.10 9.19 7.16
N ALA A 8 14.25 8.82 6.59
CA ALA A 8 14.75 9.46 5.37
C ALA A 8 13.79 9.26 4.20
N LYS A 9 13.26 8.04 4.02
CA LYS A 9 12.28 7.77 2.97
C LYS A 9 11.01 8.59 3.17
N SER A 10 10.47 8.62 4.38
CA SER A 10 9.25 9.37 4.70
C SER A 10 9.43 10.85 4.44
N ARG A 11 10.60 11.39 4.79
CA ARG A 11 10.91 12.79 4.57
C ARG A 11 11.01 13.13 3.08
N VAL A 12 11.68 12.27 2.30
CA VAL A 12 11.80 12.48 0.85
C VAL A 12 10.42 12.47 0.20
N LEU A 13 9.57 11.52 0.56
CA LEU A 13 8.21 11.45 0.02
C LEU A 13 7.39 12.70 0.40
N ALA A 14 7.52 13.17 1.64
CA ALA A 14 6.85 14.38 2.09
C ALA A 14 7.31 15.61 1.32
N GLU A 15 8.62 15.74 1.09
CA GLU A 15 9.19 16.84 0.32
C GLU A 15 8.73 16.81 -1.14
N MET A 16 8.67 15.62 -1.75
CA MET A 16 8.13 15.45 -3.10
C MET A 16 6.68 15.88 -3.17
N MET A 17 5.88 15.53 -2.16
CA MET A 17 4.48 15.91 -2.10
C MET A 17 4.30 17.43 -1.96
N GLU A 18 5.11 18.07 -1.11
CA GLU A 18 5.11 19.52 -0.96
C GLU A 18 5.43 20.22 -2.26
N MET A 19 6.43 19.73 -2.98
CA MET A 19 6.80 20.28 -4.28
C MET A 19 5.65 20.17 -5.28
N ALA A 20 5.01 19.00 -5.33
CA ALA A 20 3.86 18.78 -6.22
C ALA A 20 2.71 19.72 -5.89
N GLN A 21 2.42 19.92 -4.60
CA GLN A 21 1.37 20.84 -4.16
C GLN A 21 1.67 22.29 -4.53
N ALA A 22 2.96 22.67 -4.47
CA ALA A 22 3.38 24.00 -4.86
C ALA A 22 3.21 24.24 -6.38
N LEU A 23 3.38 23.21 -7.19
CA LEU A 23 3.28 23.31 -8.65
C LEU A 23 1.84 23.19 -9.16
N ALA A 24 0.96 22.56 -8.41
CA ALA A 24 -0.41 22.29 -8.84
C ALA A 24 -1.21 23.57 -9.16
N PRO A 25 -1.14 24.66 -8.37
CA PRO A 25 -1.89 25.88 -8.66
C PRO A 25 -1.49 26.54 -9.99
N HIS A 26 -0.30 26.24 -10.50
CA HIS A 26 0.20 26.80 -11.75
C HIS A 26 -0.14 25.92 -12.96
N GLY A 27 -0.97 24.89 -12.77
CA GLY A 27 -1.36 23.99 -13.84
C GLY A 27 -0.27 23.04 -14.30
N LEU A 28 0.83 22.93 -13.54
CA LEU A 28 1.95 22.07 -13.89
C LEU A 28 1.73 20.61 -13.50
N ILE A 29 0.76 20.36 -12.60
CA ILE A 29 0.39 19.01 -12.18
C ILE A 29 -1.13 18.95 -12.16
N SER A 30 -1.72 17.96 -12.83
CA SER A 30 -3.16 17.80 -12.87
C SER A 30 -3.71 17.32 -11.52
N LYS A 31 -5.01 17.50 -11.30
CA LYS A 31 -5.69 16.98 -10.10
C LYS A 31 -5.56 15.47 -10.00
N GLN A 32 -5.64 14.76 -11.13
CA GLN A 32 -5.50 13.31 -11.16
C GLN A 32 -4.10 12.88 -10.77
N ASP A 33 -3.08 13.59 -11.25
CA ASP A 33 -1.69 13.29 -10.91
C ASP A 33 -1.41 13.60 -9.46
N MET A 34 -1.98 14.68 -8.92
CA MET A 34 -1.89 14.99 -7.49
C MET A 34 -2.47 13.87 -6.63
N ALA A 35 -3.65 13.37 -7.01
CA ALA A 35 -4.28 12.28 -6.27
C ALA A 35 -3.42 11.01 -6.30
N LYS A 36 -2.82 10.69 -7.45
CA LYS A 36 -1.90 9.56 -7.58
C LYS A 36 -0.66 9.75 -6.72
N MET A 37 -0.08 10.93 -6.71
CA MET A 37 1.09 11.22 -5.89
C MET A 37 0.78 11.13 -4.40
N GLN A 38 -0.39 11.61 -3.98
CA GLN A 38 -0.83 11.48 -2.60
C GLN A 38 -0.90 10.02 -2.18
N LEU A 39 -1.49 9.17 -3.02
CA LEU A 39 -1.62 7.74 -2.72
C LEU A 39 -0.25 7.07 -2.64
N ILE A 40 0.68 7.42 -3.54
CA ILE A 40 2.03 6.86 -3.55
C ILE A 40 2.81 7.30 -2.31
N CYS A 41 2.67 8.56 -1.91
CA CYS A 41 3.42 9.13 -0.78
C CYS A 41 2.81 8.80 0.58
N GLU A 42 1.53 8.42 0.62
CA GLU A 42 0.84 8.10 1.86
C GLU A 42 1.36 6.77 2.42
N ALA A 43 1.76 6.78 3.68
CA ALA A 43 2.21 5.56 4.35
C ALA A 43 1.04 4.59 4.50
N PRO A 44 1.24 3.28 4.25
CA PRO A 44 0.18 2.32 4.47
C PRO A 44 -0.16 2.22 5.96
N PRO A 45 -1.44 1.99 6.30
CA PRO A 45 -1.81 1.75 7.69
C PRO A 45 -1.28 0.42 8.18
N GLU A 46 -1.34 0.20 9.48
CA GLU A 46 -1.07 -1.11 10.05
C GLU A 46 -2.30 -1.98 9.84
N TYR A 47 -2.15 -3.07 9.09
CA TYR A 47 -3.27 -3.93 8.74
C TYR A 47 -3.50 -5.00 9.78
N THR A 48 -4.73 -5.04 10.32
CA THR A 48 -5.17 -6.13 11.20
C THR A 48 -5.48 -7.37 10.36
N PRO A 49 -5.50 -8.58 10.97
CA PRO A 49 -5.89 -9.79 10.25
C PRO A 49 -7.25 -9.68 9.58
N GLU A 50 -8.22 -9.09 10.25
CA GLU A 50 -9.56 -8.88 9.70
C GLU A 50 -9.54 -7.96 8.49
N ARG A 51 -8.71 -6.93 8.53
CA ARG A 51 -8.60 -5.99 7.41
C ARG A 51 -7.95 -6.64 6.20
N VAL A 52 -6.91 -7.45 6.40
CA VAL A 52 -6.27 -8.19 5.31
C VAL A 52 -7.29 -9.10 4.63
N THR A 53 -8.05 -9.85 5.41
CA THR A 53 -9.10 -10.72 4.88
C THR A 53 -10.16 -9.92 4.13
N ALA A 54 -10.60 -8.80 4.67
CA ALA A 54 -11.61 -7.96 4.05
C ALA A 54 -11.14 -7.41 2.69
N ILE A 55 -9.88 -7.01 2.60
CA ILE A 55 -9.31 -6.52 1.33
C ILE A 55 -9.25 -7.66 0.32
N ARG A 56 -8.77 -8.82 0.74
CA ARG A 56 -8.66 -9.98 -0.16
C ARG A 56 -10.02 -10.43 -0.68
N VAL A 57 -10.99 -10.56 0.20
CA VAL A 57 -12.31 -11.08 -0.17
C VAL A 57 -13.17 -10.02 -0.87
N GLY A 58 -13.15 -8.79 -0.33
CA GLY A 58 -14.05 -7.72 -0.79
C GLY A 58 -13.53 -6.89 -1.93
N LYS A 59 -12.22 -6.60 -1.95
CA LYS A 59 -11.61 -5.73 -2.96
C LYS A 59 -10.94 -6.52 -4.07
N ALA A 60 -10.08 -7.47 -3.72
CA ALA A 60 -9.37 -8.28 -4.70
C ALA A 60 -10.19 -9.46 -5.21
N LYS A 61 -11.05 -10.02 -4.38
CA LYS A 61 -11.91 -11.16 -4.71
C LYS A 61 -11.13 -12.37 -5.18
N VAL A 62 -10.04 -12.69 -4.46
CA VAL A 62 -9.14 -13.77 -4.80
C VAL A 62 -8.89 -14.66 -3.60
N SER A 63 -8.33 -15.86 -3.86
CA SER A 63 -7.88 -16.77 -2.80
C SER A 63 -6.60 -16.26 -2.15
N GLN A 64 -6.25 -16.87 -1.00
CA GLN A 64 -4.98 -16.55 -0.35
C GLN A 64 -3.78 -16.83 -1.25
N ALA A 65 -3.82 -17.95 -1.99
CA ALA A 65 -2.75 -18.31 -2.90
C ALA A 65 -2.59 -17.29 -4.03
N VAL A 66 -3.68 -16.82 -4.59
CA VAL A 66 -3.65 -15.82 -5.66
C VAL A 66 -3.15 -14.47 -5.11
N LEU A 67 -3.63 -14.06 -3.94
CA LEU A 67 -3.14 -12.84 -3.32
C LEU A 67 -1.63 -12.90 -3.06
N ALA A 68 -1.16 -14.04 -2.52
CA ALA A 68 0.26 -14.26 -2.28
C ALA A 68 1.08 -14.08 -3.57
N SER A 69 0.58 -14.64 -4.67
CA SER A 69 1.21 -14.51 -5.98
C SER A 69 1.27 -13.05 -6.45
N ILE A 70 0.17 -12.33 -6.28
CA ILE A 70 0.08 -10.92 -6.66
C ILE A 70 1.08 -10.08 -5.86
N LEU A 71 1.19 -10.33 -4.55
CA LEU A 71 2.06 -9.57 -3.67
C LEU A 71 3.51 -10.08 -3.67
N ASN A 72 3.78 -11.15 -4.41
CA ASN A 72 5.09 -11.81 -4.46
C ASN A 72 5.59 -12.23 -3.08
N VAL A 73 4.71 -12.87 -2.34
CA VAL A 73 5.02 -13.43 -1.01
C VAL A 73 4.55 -14.87 -0.97
N SER A 74 4.91 -15.60 0.10
CA SER A 74 4.45 -16.98 0.25
C SER A 74 2.98 -17.03 0.70
N VAL A 75 2.30 -18.13 0.39
CA VAL A 75 0.95 -18.38 0.88
C VAL A 75 0.94 -18.39 2.41
N SER A 76 1.99 -18.98 3.00
CA SER A 76 2.16 -19.01 4.45
C SER A 76 2.16 -17.59 5.05
N ALA A 77 2.77 -16.62 4.37
CA ALA A 77 2.77 -15.24 4.85
C ALA A 77 1.35 -14.68 4.89
N VAL A 78 0.57 -14.85 3.82
CA VAL A 78 -0.81 -14.38 3.77
C VAL A 78 -1.64 -15.06 4.87
N GLN A 79 -1.49 -16.35 5.04
CA GLN A 79 -2.20 -17.09 6.08
C GLN A 79 -1.90 -16.53 7.47
N LYS A 80 -0.63 -16.23 7.74
CA LYS A 80 -0.21 -15.65 9.03
C LYS A 80 -0.79 -14.25 9.23
N TRP A 81 -0.82 -13.44 8.19
CA TRP A 81 -1.40 -12.09 8.28
C TRP A 81 -2.89 -12.12 8.61
N GLU A 82 -3.60 -13.15 8.15
CA GLU A 82 -5.03 -13.29 8.38
C GLU A 82 -5.35 -14.04 9.67
N SER A 83 -4.33 -14.55 10.35
CA SER A 83 -4.50 -15.29 11.61
C SER A 83 -4.27 -14.37 12.81
N PRO A 84 -5.29 -14.14 13.65
CA PRO A 84 -5.14 -13.26 14.82
C PRO A 84 -4.06 -13.70 15.79
N SER A 85 -3.76 -15.00 15.84
CA SER A 85 -2.80 -15.54 16.81
C SER A 85 -1.35 -15.48 16.34
N SER A 86 -1.10 -15.18 15.05
CA SER A 86 0.26 -15.22 14.51
C SER A 86 1.12 -14.02 14.91
N GLY A 87 0.51 -12.88 15.15
CA GLY A 87 1.22 -11.63 15.41
C GLY A 87 1.96 -11.09 14.19
N LYS A 88 1.75 -11.66 13.00
CA LYS A 88 2.41 -11.23 11.78
C LYS A 88 1.52 -10.29 10.99
N HIS A 89 2.11 -9.27 10.42
CA HIS A 89 1.41 -8.24 9.66
C HIS A 89 2.14 -7.95 8.36
N PRO A 90 1.40 -7.56 7.29
CA PRO A 90 2.06 -7.09 6.08
C PRO A 90 2.91 -5.85 6.39
N SER A 91 4.05 -5.75 5.73
CA SER A 91 4.94 -4.61 5.88
C SER A 91 5.62 -4.30 4.54
N GLY A 92 6.29 -3.16 4.46
CA GLY A 92 7.05 -2.78 3.28
C GLY A 92 6.20 -2.77 2.01
N ALA A 93 6.74 -3.37 0.94
CA ALA A 93 6.10 -3.38 -0.36
C ALA A 93 4.73 -4.07 -0.34
N ALA A 94 4.59 -5.16 0.43
CA ALA A 94 3.31 -5.88 0.53
C ALA A 94 2.22 -4.99 1.14
N ALA A 95 2.54 -4.24 2.19
CA ALA A 95 1.60 -3.32 2.80
C ALA A 95 1.19 -2.22 1.83
N LYS A 96 2.14 -1.70 1.05
CA LYS A 96 1.85 -0.67 0.05
C LYS A 96 0.95 -1.20 -1.05
N LEU A 97 1.21 -2.40 -1.53
CA LEU A 97 0.36 -3.03 -2.55
C LEU A 97 -1.06 -3.27 -2.03
N LEU A 98 -1.18 -3.71 -0.77
CA LEU A 98 -2.50 -3.86 -0.15
C LEU A 98 -3.23 -2.53 -0.05
N GLN A 99 -2.54 -1.45 0.27
CA GLN A 99 -3.12 -0.11 0.31
C GLN A 99 -3.67 0.29 -1.06
N LEU A 100 -2.93 0.03 -2.13
CA LEU A 100 -3.36 0.32 -3.49
C LEU A 100 -4.59 -0.50 -3.88
N ILE A 101 -4.61 -1.78 -3.54
CA ILE A 101 -5.75 -2.66 -3.79
C ILE A 101 -6.99 -2.16 -3.02
N ASP A 102 -6.80 -1.76 -1.76
CA ASP A 102 -7.89 -1.26 -0.93
C ASP A 102 -8.49 0.02 -1.51
N LYS A 103 -7.66 0.91 -2.03
CA LYS A 103 -8.11 2.20 -2.57
C LYS A 103 -8.65 2.13 -3.99
N LYS A 104 -8.02 1.32 -4.84
CA LYS A 104 -8.31 1.30 -6.28
C LYS A 104 -8.78 -0.05 -6.81
N GLY A 105 -8.81 -1.07 -5.96
CA GLY A 105 -9.10 -2.43 -6.39
C GLY A 105 -7.90 -3.08 -7.05
N LEU A 106 -8.07 -4.33 -7.48
CA LEU A 106 -6.99 -5.12 -8.08
C LEU A 106 -6.45 -4.49 -9.37
N GLU A 107 -7.26 -3.70 -10.06
CA GLU A 107 -6.88 -3.01 -11.29
C GLU A 107 -5.67 -2.09 -11.12
N ALA A 108 -5.41 -1.62 -9.90
CA ALA A 108 -4.26 -0.77 -9.64
C ALA A 108 -2.93 -1.50 -9.89
N ILE A 109 -2.94 -2.83 -9.85
CA ILE A 109 -1.75 -3.66 -9.95
C ILE A 109 -1.75 -4.47 -11.24
N VAL A 110 -2.90 -5.00 -11.63
CA VAL A 110 -3.06 -5.83 -12.83
C VAL A 110 -3.88 -5.06 -13.85
N ALA A 111 -3.24 -4.17 -14.51
CA ALA A 111 -3.88 -3.35 -15.53
C ALA A 111 -4.06 -4.11 -16.85
#